data_b78befc105fa1e5502bf3ac37f526b4b
#
_entry.id   b78befc105fa1e5502bf3ac37f526b4b
#
_cell.length_a   1.000
_cell.length_b   1.000
_cell.length_c   1.000
_cell.angle_alpha   90.00
_cell.angle_beta   90.00
_cell.angle_gamma   90.00
#
_symmetry.space_group_name_H-M   'P 1'
#
loop_
_entity.id
_entity.type
_entity.pdbx_description
1 polymer ?
#
loop_
_entity_poly.entity_id
_entity_poly.type
_entity_poly.pdbx_seq_one_letter_code
_entity_poly.pdbx_strand_id
1 'polypeptide(L)'
;CHSRLCPDDAKTVLGLPEVQLGLLPGSGGTQRLPRLVGVSTALEMILTGKQLRARQALKAGLVDEVVPHAILLEAAVERALKGRQAKRPLPVRERILAGPLGRTLLFNMVGKKTEQKTKGNYPAATRILNVIETGLSQGSSSGYAAEAKAFGELAMTPQSQALRGIFFASTEVKKDPGSEAEPAPLRAVGVLGGGLMGGGIAFVTASKGKLPVRIKDINPKGINHALQYSWQNLDRKVKRRHIKASERDKTLSMITGATDYSGFAHRDLVIEAVFEDLALKQQMVADVEQHCAPH
;
A
#
# COMPACT_ATOMS: atom_id res chain seq x y z
N CYS A 1 19.50 -12.77 14.41
CA CYS A 1 18.65 -13.76 15.08
C CYS A 1 18.82 -15.13 14.41
N HIS A 2 18.74 -16.21 15.22
CA HIS A 2 18.73 -17.58 14.70
C HIS A 2 17.31 -18.08 14.37
N SER A 3 16.32 -17.56 15.06
CA SER A 3 14.91 -17.83 14.80
C SER A 3 14.11 -16.51 14.79
N ARG A 4 13.04 -16.49 14.01
CA ARG A 4 12.16 -15.33 13.81
C ARG A 4 10.72 -15.81 13.89
N LEU A 5 9.99 -15.31 14.86
CA LEU A 5 8.59 -15.61 15.07
C LEU A 5 7.78 -14.34 14.92
N CYS A 6 6.55 -14.44 14.47
CA CYS A 6 5.61 -13.32 14.49
C CYS A 6 4.19 -13.81 14.81
N PRO A 7 3.32 -12.91 15.29
CA PRO A 7 1.94 -13.28 15.56
C PRO A 7 1.11 -13.37 14.26
N ASP A 8 0.08 -14.23 14.27
CA ASP A 8 -0.91 -14.33 13.19
C ASP A 8 -2.05 -13.34 13.46
N ASP A 9 -1.79 -12.07 13.25
CA ASP A 9 -2.79 -11.01 13.34
C ASP A 9 -2.83 -10.13 12.10
N ALA A 10 -3.93 -9.37 11.95
CA ALA A 10 -4.15 -8.52 10.78
C ALA A 10 -3.23 -7.28 10.75
N LYS A 11 -2.62 -6.91 11.88
CA LYS A 11 -1.74 -5.73 12.01
C LYS A 11 -0.28 -6.08 11.73
N THR A 12 0.09 -7.36 11.85
CA THR A 12 1.47 -7.81 11.61
C THR A 12 1.83 -7.73 10.15
N VAL A 13 2.75 -6.83 9.85
CA VAL A 13 3.35 -6.64 8.52
C VAL A 13 4.86 -6.54 8.64
N LEU A 14 5.59 -7.17 7.71
CA LEU A 14 7.05 -7.20 7.69
C LEU A 14 7.55 -6.77 6.31
N GLY A 15 8.48 -5.83 6.28
CA GLY A 15 9.03 -5.30 5.03
C GLY A 15 10.13 -4.28 5.27
N LEU A 16 10.65 -3.73 4.18
CA LEU A 16 11.67 -2.69 4.15
C LEU A 16 11.16 -1.56 3.24
N PRO A 17 10.36 -0.61 3.76
CA PRO A 17 9.69 0.40 2.97
C PRO A 17 10.52 1.66 2.70
N GLU A 18 11.80 1.69 3.03
CA GLU A 18 12.69 2.86 2.99
C GLU A 18 12.76 3.51 1.61
N VAL A 19 12.55 2.74 0.54
CA VAL A 19 12.48 3.26 -0.83
C VAL A 19 11.36 4.31 -1.01
N GLN A 20 10.27 4.21 -0.23
CA GLN A 20 9.17 5.18 -0.24
C GLN A 20 9.59 6.56 0.26
N LEU A 21 10.70 6.61 1.02
CA LEU A 21 11.33 7.84 1.51
C LEU A 21 12.55 8.25 0.67
N GLY A 22 12.75 7.64 -0.51
CA GLY A 22 13.92 7.87 -1.35
C GLY A 22 15.23 7.37 -0.74
N LEU A 23 15.15 6.40 0.18
CA LEU A 23 16.28 5.77 0.86
C LEU A 23 16.40 4.30 0.46
N LEU A 24 17.50 3.67 0.82
CA LEU A 24 17.63 2.22 0.81
C LEU A 24 17.55 1.67 2.26
N PRO A 25 17.22 0.39 2.45
CA PRO A 25 17.24 -0.22 3.77
C PRO A 25 18.63 -0.14 4.41
N GLY A 26 18.67 0.48 5.59
CA GLY A 26 19.88 0.55 6.40
C GLY A 26 20.05 -0.66 7.35
N SER A 27 21.04 -0.59 8.21
CA SER A 27 21.32 -1.60 9.23
C SER A 27 21.44 -3.04 8.68
N GLY A 28 21.93 -3.19 7.45
CA GLY A 28 22.15 -4.47 6.81
C GLY A 28 20.91 -5.07 6.14
N GLY A 29 19.86 -4.30 5.93
CA GLY A 29 18.63 -4.77 5.27
C GLY A 29 18.88 -5.27 3.85
N THR A 30 19.65 -4.53 3.06
CA THR A 30 20.02 -4.90 1.69
C THR A 30 20.88 -6.17 1.62
N GLN A 31 21.58 -6.51 2.70
CA GLN A 31 22.48 -7.65 2.76
C GLN A 31 21.82 -8.90 3.34
N ARG A 32 21.00 -8.72 4.36
CA ARG A 32 20.35 -9.85 5.05
C ARG A 32 19.14 -10.39 4.32
N LEU A 33 18.31 -9.52 3.77
CA LEU A 33 17.06 -9.95 3.14
C LEU A 33 17.30 -10.88 1.93
N PRO A 34 18.22 -10.59 0.97
CA PRO A 34 18.46 -11.49 -0.17
C PRO A 34 18.96 -12.87 0.24
N ARG A 35 19.72 -12.94 1.34
CA ARG A 35 20.24 -14.21 1.87
C ARG A 35 19.21 -15.01 2.65
N LEU A 36 18.10 -14.38 3.00
CA LEU A 36 17.03 -14.96 3.78
C LEU A 36 15.88 -15.47 2.92
N VAL A 37 15.39 -14.62 2.00
CA VAL A 37 14.20 -14.91 1.18
C VAL A 37 14.51 -15.15 -0.30
N GLY A 38 15.77 -15.05 -0.69
CA GLY A 38 16.21 -15.10 -2.08
C GLY A 38 16.28 -13.73 -2.73
N VAL A 39 17.08 -13.62 -3.80
CA VAL A 39 17.40 -12.35 -4.45
C VAL A 39 16.18 -11.74 -5.14
N SER A 40 15.39 -12.56 -5.84
CA SER A 40 14.23 -12.05 -6.58
C SER A 40 13.15 -11.49 -5.66
N THR A 41 12.85 -12.20 -4.57
CA THR A 41 11.88 -11.77 -3.54
C THR A 41 12.38 -10.52 -2.81
N ALA A 42 13.66 -10.48 -2.47
CA ALA A 42 14.26 -9.32 -1.80
C ALA A 42 14.22 -8.07 -2.68
N LEU A 43 14.57 -8.17 -3.96
CA LEU A 43 14.48 -7.06 -4.91
C LEU A 43 13.04 -6.56 -5.05
N GLU A 44 12.05 -7.45 -5.14
CA GLU A 44 10.65 -7.02 -5.17
C GLU A 44 10.28 -6.25 -3.90
N MET A 45 10.61 -6.77 -2.72
CA MET A 45 10.28 -6.12 -1.44
C MET A 45 10.97 -4.77 -1.29
N ILE A 46 12.27 -4.69 -1.54
CA ILE A 46 13.06 -3.47 -1.30
C ILE A 46 12.75 -2.39 -2.34
N LEU A 47 12.66 -2.73 -3.63
CA LEU A 47 12.40 -1.76 -4.70
C LEU A 47 10.98 -1.21 -4.72
N THR A 48 10.03 -1.90 -4.12
CA THR A 48 8.62 -1.48 -4.10
C THR A 48 8.13 -1.07 -2.72
N GLY A 49 8.91 -1.31 -1.67
CA GLY A 49 8.47 -1.14 -0.28
C GLY A 49 7.37 -2.15 0.11
N LYS A 50 7.27 -3.27 -0.61
CA LYS A 50 6.25 -4.29 -0.36
C LYS A 50 6.40 -4.89 1.02
N GLN A 51 5.30 -4.88 1.75
CA GLN A 51 5.18 -5.52 3.05
C GLN A 51 4.46 -6.87 2.93
N LEU A 52 4.89 -7.85 3.70
CA LEU A 52 4.31 -9.19 3.77
C LEU A 52 3.53 -9.36 5.07
N ARG A 53 2.33 -9.93 4.99
CA ARG A 53 1.60 -10.39 6.17
C ARG A 53 2.23 -11.65 6.74
N ALA A 54 1.95 -11.99 8.00
CA ALA A 54 2.56 -13.09 8.73
C ALA A 54 2.68 -14.39 7.92
N ARG A 55 1.58 -14.88 7.33
CA ARG A 55 1.59 -16.12 6.51
C ARG A 55 2.38 -15.98 5.21
N GLN A 56 2.40 -14.79 4.61
CA GLN A 56 3.22 -14.53 3.42
C GLN A 56 4.70 -14.50 3.77
N ALA A 57 5.05 -13.91 4.92
CA ALA A 57 6.40 -13.86 5.46
C ALA A 57 6.93 -15.27 5.78
N LEU A 58 6.10 -16.15 6.37
CA LEU A 58 6.42 -17.56 6.59
C LEU A 58 6.67 -18.29 5.27
N LYS A 59 5.78 -18.11 4.28
CA LYS A 59 5.94 -18.72 2.96
C LYS A 59 7.22 -18.27 2.26
N ALA A 60 7.56 -17.00 2.37
CA ALA A 60 8.78 -16.42 1.80
C ALA A 60 10.06 -16.83 2.57
N GLY A 61 9.96 -17.38 3.77
CA GLY A 61 11.09 -17.70 4.64
C GLY A 61 11.65 -16.48 5.38
N LEU A 62 10.90 -15.37 5.42
CA LEU A 62 11.28 -14.18 6.18
C LEU A 62 11.15 -14.43 7.69
N VAL A 63 10.16 -15.20 8.11
CA VAL A 63 10.00 -15.72 9.46
C VAL A 63 10.01 -17.24 9.43
N ASP A 64 10.34 -17.84 10.56
CA ASP A 64 10.46 -19.29 10.71
C ASP A 64 9.16 -19.90 11.24
N GLU A 65 8.37 -19.11 11.97
CA GLU A 65 7.12 -19.56 12.57
C GLU A 65 6.11 -18.43 12.72
N VAL A 66 4.83 -18.77 12.63
CA VAL A 66 3.69 -17.87 12.88
C VAL A 66 2.81 -18.51 13.91
N VAL A 67 2.57 -17.82 15.01
CA VAL A 67 1.84 -18.32 16.18
C VAL A 67 0.71 -17.36 16.56
N PRO A 68 -0.32 -17.81 17.28
CA PRO A 68 -1.30 -16.90 17.89
C PRO A 68 -0.61 -15.86 18.79
N HIS A 69 -1.12 -14.63 18.81
CA HIS A 69 -0.50 -13.54 19.57
C HIS A 69 -0.39 -13.89 21.07
N ALA A 70 -1.38 -14.58 21.63
CA ALA A 70 -1.44 -14.92 23.06
C ALA A 70 -0.25 -15.79 23.53
N ILE A 71 0.29 -16.64 22.66
CA ILE A 71 1.37 -17.58 23.02
C ILE A 71 2.73 -17.19 22.41
N LEU A 72 2.84 -15.98 21.82
CA LEU A 72 4.06 -15.57 21.12
C LEU A 72 5.30 -15.60 22.01
N LEU A 73 5.18 -15.13 23.25
CA LEU A 73 6.30 -15.09 24.20
C LEU A 73 6.72 -16.52 24.59
N GLU A 74 5.77 -17.37 24.93
CA GLU A 74 6.04 -18.77 25.30
C GLU A 74 6.72 -19.54 24.17
N ALA A 75 6.18 -19.42 22.95
CA ALA A 75 6.77 -20.02 21.76
C ALA A 75 8.19 -19.50 21.47
N ALA A 76 8.43 -18.22 21.69
CA ALA A 76 9.76 -17.62 21.51
C ALA A 76 10.77 -18.16 22.55
N VAL A 77 10.36 -18.29 23.81
CA VAL A 77 11.17 -18.88 24.88
C VAL A 77 11.48 -20.35 24.59
N GLU A 78 10.47 -21.14 24.25
CA GLU A 78 10.63 -22.54 23.87
C GLU A 78 11.62 -22.69 22.70
N ARG A 79 11.48 -21.83 21.69
CA ARG A 79 12.36 -21.83 20.52
C ARG A 79 13.80 -21.44 20.90
N ALA A 80 13.98 -20.51 21.82
CA ALA A 80 15.29 -20.11 22.30
C ALA A 80 15.98 -21.25 23.08
N LEU A 81 15.23 -21.96 23.92
CA LEU A 81 15.72 -23.12 24.69
C LEU A 81 16.11 -24.30 23.80
N LYS A 82 15.43 -24.50 22.67
CA LYS A 82 15.82 -25.51 21.66
C LYS A 82 17.12 -25.17 20.91
N GLY A 83 17.68 -23.99 21.15
CA GLY A 83 18.92 -23.55 20.57
C GLY A 83 18.85 -23.26 19.06
N ARG A 84 20.03 -23.23 18.42
CA ARG A 84 20.16 -22.87 17.01
C ARG A 84 19.56 -23.95 16.11
N GLN A 85 18.58 -23.57 15.33
CA GLN A 85 17.98 -24.42 14.30
C GLN A 85 18.70 -24.27 12.98
N ALA A 86 18.65 -25.33 12.16
CA ALA A 86 19.16 -25.28 10.79
C ALA A 86 18.41 -24.23 9.97
N LYS A 87 19.14 -23.46 9.18
CA LYS A 87 18.53 -22.49 8.27
C LYS A 87 17.74 -23.20 7.19
N ARG A 88 16.55 -22.69 6.87
CA ARG A 88 15.77 -23.15 5.73
C ARG A 88 16.59 -22.92 4.45
N PRO A 89 16.81 -23.94 3.62
CA PRO A 89 17.52 -23.76 2.35
C PRO A 89 16.68 -22.90 1.40
N LEU A 90 17.35 -22.02 0.65
CA LEU A 90 16.69 -21.28 -0.41
C LEU A 90 16.24 -22.22 -1.53
N PRO A 91 15.10 -21.92 -2.19
CA PRO A 91 14.67 -22.63 -3.39
C PRO A 91 15.76 -22.70 -4.44
N VAL A 92 15.83 -23.81 -5.18
CA VAL A 92 16.86 -24.02 -6.22
C VAL A 92 16.93 -22.85 -7.20
N ARG A 93 15.77 -22.33 -7.62
CA ARG A 93 15.69 -21.14 -8.49
C ARG A 93 16.44 -19.94 -7.90
N GLU A 94 16.25 -19.63 -6.63
CA GLU A 94 16.91 -18.50 -5.96
C GLU A 94 18.43 -18.72 -5.84
N ARG A 95 18.85 -19.95 -5.66
CA ARG A 95 20.29 -20.31 -5.64
C ARG A 95 20.92 -20.08 -7.01
N ILE A 96 20.25 -20.47 -8.11
CA ILE A 96 20.69 -20.21 -9.48
C ILE A 96 20.76 -18.71 -9.75
N LEU A 97 19.72 -17.94 -9.35
CA LEU A 97 19.68 -16.49 -9.53
C LEU A 97 20.73 -15.73 -8.70
N ALA A 98 21.19 -16.30 -7.59
CA ALA A 98 22.28 -15.73 -6.79
C ALA A 98 23.67 -16.03 -7.40
N GLY A 99 23.81 -17.02 -8.26
CA GLY A 99 25.04 -17.35 -8.96
C GLY A 99 25.46 -16.29 -10.00
N PRO A 100 26.71 -16.29 -10.48
CA PRO A 100 27.24 -15.22 -11.33
C PRO A 100 26.38 -14.93 -12.57
N LEU A 101 26.07 -15.95 -13.37
CA LEU A 101 25.27 -15.79 -14.59
C LEU A 101 23.83 -15.38 -14.32
N GLY A 102 23.16 -16.07 -13.37
CA GLY A 102 21.78 -15.77 -12.99
C GLY A 102 21.64 -14.37 -12.42
N ARG A 103 22.61 -13.92 -11.62
CA ARG A 103 22.67 -12.59 -11.04
C ARG A 103 22.78 -11.53 -12.13
N THR A 104 23.74 -11.63 -13.04
CA THR A 104 23.92 -10.66 -14.13
C THR A 104 22.64 -10.52 -14.96
N LEU A 105 22.00 -11.63 -15.33
CA LEU A 105 20.75 -11.61 -16.09
C LEU A 105 19.61 -10.94 -15.29
N LEU A 106 19.45 -11.32 -14.02
CA LEU A 106 18.41 -10.78 -13.13
C LEU A 106 18.58 -9.27 -12.94
N PHE A 107 19.78 -8.80 -12.58
CA PHE A 107 20.04 -7.38 -12.31
C PHE A 107 19.90 -6.54 -13.56
N ASN A 108 20.33 -7.00 -14.73
CA ASN A 108 20.09 -6.31 -15.99
C ASN A 108 18.59 -6.19 -16.31
N MET A 109 17.83 -7.27 -16.13
CA MET A 109 16.38 -7.24 -16.37
C MET A 109 15.65 -6.33 -15.39
N VAL A 110 15.95 -6.44 -14.09
CA VAL A 110 15.33 -5.61 -13.07
C VAL A 110 15.77 -4.16 -13.21
N GLY A 111 17.03 -3.88 -13.53
CA GLY A 111 17.57 -2.56 -13.78
C GLY A 111 16.83 -1.84 -14.91
N LYS A 112 16.71 -2.46 -16.08
CA LYS A 112 15.95 -1.93 -17.22
C LYS A 112 14.49 -1.62 -16.84
N LYS A 113 13.82 -2.55 -16.15
CA LYS A 113 12.44 -2.36 -15.70
C LYS A 113 12.30 -1.23 -14.67
N THR A 114 13.28 -1.10 -13.79
CA THR A 114 13.32 -0.03 -12.78
C THR A 114 13.50 1.31 -13.47
N GLU A 115 14.44 1.43 -14.38
CA GLU A 115 14.69 2.66 -15.13
C GLU A 115 13.48 3.09 -15.95
N GLN A 116 12.83 2.19 -16.67
CA GLN A 116 11.58 2.45 -17.38
C GLN A 116 10.48 3.02 -16.49
N LYS A 117 10.40 2.53 -15.24
CA LYS A 117 9.39 2.99 -14.28
C LYS A 117 9.75 4.31 -13.62
N THR A 118 11.00 4.49 -13.25
CA THR A 118 11.48 5.66 -12.51
C THR A 118 11.90 6.80 -13.42
N LYS A 119 12.19 6.51 -14.69
CA LYS A 119 12.69 7.48 -15.69
C LYS A 119 13.90 8.28 -15.17
N GLY A 120 14.74 7.64 -14.34
CA GLY A 120 15.90 8.28 -13.71
C GLY A 120 15.59 9.20 -12.52
N ASN A 121 14.32 9.45 -12.21
CA ASN A 121 13.94 10.40 -11.16
C ASN A 121 14.02 9.84 -9.72
N TYR A 122 14.39 8.57 -9.57
CA TYR A 122 14.41 7.87 -8.28
C TYR A 122 15.77 7.23 -8.01
N PRO A 123 16.77 8.01 -7.53
CA PRO A 123 18.14 7.53 -7.32
C PRO A 123 18.23 6.31 -6.39
N ALA A 124 17.35 6.24 -5.38
CA ALA A 124 17.31 5.14 -4.43
C ALA A 124 17.19 3.76 -5.10
N ALA A 125 16.35 3.67 -6.15
CA ALA A 125 16.12 2.39 -6.82
C ALA A 125 17.39 1.83 -7.49
N THR A 126 18.16 2.68 -8.15
CA THR A 126 19.44 2.29 -8.77
C THR A 126 20.50 1.97 -7.71
N ARG A 127 20.58 2.77 -6.63
CA ARG A 127 21.50 2.52 -5.52
C ARG A 127 21.20 1.19 -4.81
N ILE A 128 19.93 0.84 -4.61
CA ILE A 128 19.50 -0.44 -4.05
C ILE A 128 20.05 -1.61 -4.88
N LEU A 129 19.91 -1.56 -6.20
CA LEU A 129 20.43 -2.60 -7.09
C LEU A 129 21.95 -2.74 -6.93
N ASN A 130 22.69 -1.65 -7.03
CA ASN A 130 24.14 -1.66 -6.93
C ASN A 130 24.64 -2.21 -5.60
N VAL A 131 24.03 -1.80 -4.49
CA VAL A 131 24.42 -2.24 -3.13
C VAL A 131 24.16 -3.73 -2.92
N ILE A 132 23.01 -4.24 -3.38
CA ILE A 132 22.70 -5.66 -3.27
C ILE A 132 23.67 -6.48 -4.14
N GLU A 133 23.92 -6.04 -5.37
CA GLU A 133 24.86 -6.69 -6.28
C GLU A 133 26.28 -6.74 -5.73
N THR A 134 26.76 -5.60 -5.17
CA THR A 134 28.06 -5.54 -4.48
C THR A 134 28.16 -6.58 -3.37
N GLY A 135 27.16 -6.67 -2.51
CA GLY A 135 27.19 -7.63 -1.41
C GLY A 135 27.07 -9.10 -1.82
N LEU A 136 26.45 -9.37 -2.97
CA LEU A 136 26.37 -10.73 -3.53
C LEU A 136 27.64 -11.12 -4.30
N SER A 137 28.35 -10.16 -4.90
CA SER A 137 29.56 -10.42 -5.70
C SER A 137 30.85 -10.35 -4.91
N GLN A 138 30.97 -9.38 -3.99
CA GLN A 138 32.21 -9.08 -3.26
C GLN A 138 32.14 -9.47 -1.77
N GLY A 139 31.01 -10.04 -1.35
CA GLY A 139 30.81 -10.48 0.02
C GLY A 139 30.16 -9.44 0.95
N SER A 140 29.77 -9.92 2.13
CA SER A 140 28.94 -9.12 3.06
C SER A 140 29.63 -7.85 3.56
N SER A 141 30.94 -7.89 3.82
CA SER A 141 31.69 -6.72 4.32
C SER A 141 31.62 -5.56 3.32
N SER A 142 31.93 -5.82 2.04
CA SER A 142 31.81 -4.82 0.97
C SER A 142 30.37 -4.35 0.79
N GLY A 143 29.40 -5.26 0.92
CA GLY A 143 27.98 -4.94 0.86
C GLY A 143 27.51 -4.02 1.97
N TYR A 144 27.94 -4.22 3.21
CA TYR A 144 27.61 -3.32 4.35
C TYR A 144 28.27 -1.96 4.21
N ALA A 145 29.52 -1.91 3.74
CA ALA A 145 30.20 -0.64 3.50
C ALA A 145 29.50 0.16 2.36
N ALA A 146 29.13 -0.52 1.28
CA ALA A 146 28.36 0.09 0.20
C ALA A 146 26.96 0.56 0.65
N GLU A 147 26.28 -0.21 1.50
CA GLU A 147 24.98 0.16 2.09
C GLU A 147 25.08 1.45 2.91
N ALA A 148 26.04 1.51 3.84
CA ALA A 148 26.23 2.67 4.70
C ALA A 148 26.53 3.95 3.89
N LYS A 149 27.46 3.85 2.93
CA LYS A 149 27.80 4.96 2.03
C LYS A 149 26.58 5.43 1.22
N ALA A 150 25.92 4.51 0.55
CA ALA A 150 24.77 4.84 -0.31
C ALA A 150 23.57 5.38 0.50
N PHE A 151 23.37 4.92 1.74
CA PHE A 151 22.34 5.46 2.64
C PHE A 151 22.62 6.94 2.95
N GLY A 152 23.85 7.28 3.33
CA GLY A 152 24.26 8.66 3.60
C GLY A 152 24.09 9.57 2.38
N GLU A 153 24.55 9.12 1.19
CA GLU A 153 24.40 9.86 -0.05
C GLU A 153 22.90 10.09 -0.40
N LEU A 154 22.07 9.07 -0.29
CA LEU A 154 20.63 9.17 -0.57
C LEU A 154 19.90 10.09 0.40
N ALA A 155 20.26 10.08 1.69
CA ALA A 155 19.65 10.94 2.69
C ALA A 155 19.83 12.44 2.39
N MET A 156 20.87 12.80 1.65
CA MET A 156 21.18 14.17 1.24
C MET A 156 20.57 14.55 -0.11
N THR A 157 19.93 13.62 -0.82
CA THR A 157 19.31 13.93 -2.12
C THR A 157 18.04 14.77 -1.97
N PRO A 158 17.76 15.69 -2.93
CA PRO A 158 16.50 16.44 -2.95
C PRO A 158 15.27 15.54 -2.97
N GLN A 159 15.36 14.40 -3.67
CA GLN A 159 14.26 13.43 -3.74
C GLN A 159 13.93 12.84 -2.36
N SER A 160 14.93 12.41 -1.60
CA SER A 160 14.71 11.90 -0.25
C SER A 160 14.21 12.98 0.69
N GLN A 161 14.74 14.21 0.60
CA GLN A 161 14.27 15.34 1.41
C GLN A 161 12.80 15.64 1.14
N ALA A 162 12.39 15.71 -0.13
CA ALA A 162 11.01 15.94 -0.51
C ALA A 162 10.06 14.82 -0.03
N LEU A 163 10.45 13.55 -0.22
CA LEU A 163 9.63 12.41 0.20
C LEU A 163 9.47 12.32 1.72
N ARG A 164 10.52 12.60 2.47
CA ARG A 164 10.46 12.71 3.93
C ARG A 164 9.58 13.88 4.38
N GLY A 165 9.69 15.04 3.69
CA GLY A 165 8.82 16.19 3.92
C GLY A 165 7.34 15.83 3.74
N ILE A 166 7.00 15.15 2.64
CA ILE A 166 5.63 14.65 2.38
C ILE A 166 5.20 13.66 3.47
N PHE A 167 6.08 12.76 3.91
CA PHE A 167 5.77 11.80 4.96
C PHE A 167 5.44 12.50 6.29
N PHE A 168 6.25 13.48 6.71
CA PHE A 168 6.01 14.23 7.94
C PHE A 168 4.75 15.08 7.82
N ALA A 169 4.57 15.83 6.73
CA ALA A 169 3.38 16.62 6.50
C ALA A 169 2.10 15.76 6.52
N SER A 170 2.13 14.60 5.84
CA SER A 170 1.00 13.66 5.83
C SER A 170 0.69 13.06 7.21
N THR A 171 1.69 12.97 8.08
CA THR A 171 1.52 12.48 9.44
C THR A 171 0.93 13.57 10.33
N GLU A 172 1.40 14.80 10.16
CA GLU A 172 0.97 15.96 10.94
C GLU A 172 -0.48 16.34 10.66
N VAL A 173 -0.83 16.42 9.37
CA VAL A 173 -2.24 16.68 8.95
C VAL A 173 -3.23 15.66 9.51
N LYS A 174 -2.79 14.40 9.73
CA LYS A 174 -3.67 13.38 10.33
C LYS A 174 -3.90 13.58 11.84
N LYS A 175 -3.02 14.30 12.50
CA LYS A 175 -3.13 14.59 13.95
C LYS A 175 -3.93 15.86 14.22
N ASP A 176 -3.97 16.75 13.25
CA ASP A 176 -4.71 18.00 13.34
C ASP A 176 -6.17 17.76 12.92
N PRO A 177 -7.14 17.84 13.83
CA PRO A 177 -8.56 17.70 13.49
C PRO A 177 -9.12 18.92 12.74
N GLY A 178 -8.34 20.00 12.58
CA GLY A 178 -8.77 21.24 11.94
C GLY A 178 -9.75 22.08 12.76
N SER A 179 -10.27 21.56 13.86
CA SER A 179 -11.18 22.23 14.78
C SER A 179 -11.19 21.53 16.14
N GLU A 180 -11.47 22.28 17.20
CA GLU A 180 -11.74 21.74 18.55
C GLU A 180 -13.15 21.14 18.68
N ALA A 181 -14.03 21.41 17.70
CA ALA A 181 -15.39 20.90 17.70
C ALA A 181 -15.41 19.38 17.40
N GLU A 182 -16.21 18.65 18.16
CA GLU A 182 -16.45 17.23 17.87
C GLU A 182 -17.17 17.09 16.52
N PRO A 183 -16.66 16.26 15.61
CA PRO A 183 -17.28 16.06 14.31
C PRO A 183 -18.63 15.36 14.44
N ALA A 184 -19.63 15.83 13.71
CA ALA A 184 -20.91 15.15 13.63
C ALA A 184 -20.75 13.75 13.02
N PRO A 185 -21.47 12.73 13.52
CA PRO A 185 -21.37 11.38 13.00
C PRO A 185 -21.91 11.30 11.57
N LEU A 186 -21.06 10.89 10.62
CA LEU A 186 -21.48 10.66 9.24
C LEU A 186 -22.12 9.27 9.10
N ARG A 187 -23.37 9.23 8.60
CA ARG A 187 -24.16 8.00 8.40
C ARG A 187 -24.35 7.70 6.92
N ALA A 188 -24.43 8.75 6.08
CA ALA A 188 -24.70 8.61 4.66
C ALA A 188 -24.12 9.79 3.87
N VAL A 189 -23.61 9.51 2.67
CA VAL A 189 -22.93 10.49 1.80
C VAL A 189 -23.65 10.62 0.47
N GLY A 190 -23.82 11.87 0.02
CA GLY A 190 -24.21 12.20 -1.35
C GLY A 190 -22.98 12.50 -2.21
N VAL A 191 -23.01 12.10 -3.47
CA VAL A 191 -21.97 12.44 -4.45
C VAL A 191 -22.63 13.00 -5.70
N LEU A 192 -22.25 14.21 -6.09
CA LEU A 192 -22.70 14.85 -7.31
C LEU A 192 -21.70 14.59 -8.43
N GLY A 193 -22.15 13.90 -9.47
CA GLY A 193 -21.32 13.41 -10.57
C GLY A 193 -20.87 11.95 -10.41
N GLY A 194 -21.22 11.10 -11.39
CA GLY A 194 -20.86 9.69 -11.46
C GLY A 194 -19.61 9.42 -12.34
N GLY A 195 -18.88 10.46 -12.74
CA GLY A 195 -17.67 10.35 -13.54
C GLY A 195 -16.51 9.67 -12.79
N LEU A 196 -15.29 9.84 -13.33
CA LEU A 196 -14.09 9.20 -12.78
C LEU A 196 -13.87 9.52 -11.30
N MET A 197 -13.93 10.80 -10.93
CA MET A 197 -13.72 11.25 -9.55
C MET A 197 -14.87 10.82 -8.65
N GLY A 198 -16.13 11.14 -8.99
CA GLY A 198 -17.29 10.81 -8.16
C GLY A 198 -17.49 9.30 -8.00
N GLY A 199 -17.27 8.51 -9.06
CA GLY A 199 -17.28 7.04 -8.97
C GLY A 199 -16.20 6.49 -8.05
N GLY A 200 -14.99 7.09 -8.07
CA GLY A 200 -13.89 6.76 -7.16
C GLY A 200 -14.22 7.11 -5.71
N ILE A 201 -14.78 8.29 -5.46
CA ILE A 201 -15.22 8.74 -4.13
C ILE A 201 -16.31 7.81 -3.59
N ALA A 202 -17.33 7.52 -4.38
CA ALA A 202 -18.40 6.60 -3.99
C ALA A 202 -17.86 5.21 -3.62
N PHE A 203 -16.94 4.68 -4.45
CA PHE A 203 -16.30 3.39 -4.18
C PHE A 203 -15.51 3.39 -2.87
N VAL A 204 -14.69 4.42 -2.60
CA VAL A 204 -13.88 4.48 -1.37
C VAL A 204 -14.78 4.65 -0.15
N THR A 205 -15.78 5.52 -0.22
CA THR A 205 -16.75 5.76 0.86
C THR A 205 -17.50 4.47 1.23
N ALA A 206 -18.02 3.73 0.26
CA ALA A 206 -18.71 2.47 0.54
C ALA A 206 -17.74 1.35 0.97
N SER A 207 -16.58 1.20 0.30
CA SER A 207 -15.69 0.06 0.55
C SER A 207 -14.81 0.22 1.79
N LYS A 208 -14.38 1.44 2.12
CA LYS A 208 -13.50 1.77 3.24
C LYS A 208 -14.25 2.44 4.39
N GLY A 209 -15.05 3.46 4.08
CA GLY A 209 -15.86 4.16 5.07
C GLY A 209 -17.04 3.33 5.59
N LYS A 210 -17.47 2.31 4.84
CA LYS A 210 -18.65 1.50 5.15
C LYS A 210 -19.93 2.33 5.28
N LEU A 211 -20.00 3.43 4.53
CA LEU A 211 -21.12 4.35 4.52
C LEU A 211 -21.95 4.18 3.23
N PRO A 212 -23.28 4.22 3.31
CA PRO A 212 -24.16 4.30 2.15
C PRO A 212 -23.89 5.56 1.33
N VAL A 213 -23.86 5.40 0.01
CA VAL A 213 -23.59 6.50 -0.93
C VAL A 213 -24.74 6.62 -1.93
N ARG A 214 -25.20 7.85 -2.11
CA ARG A 214 -26.14 8.20 -3.17
C ARG A 214 -25.46 9.06 -4.21
N ILE A 215 -25.40 8.60 -5.45
CA ILE A 215 -24.83 9.33 -6.58
C ILE A 215 -25.95 10.05 -7.31
N LYS A 216 -25.79 11.35 -7.57
CA LYS A 216 -26.63 12.09 -8.54
C LYS A 216 -25.78 12.41 -9.76
N ASP A 217 -26.28 12.08 -10.93
CA ASP A 217 -25.68 12.48 -12.20
C ASP A 217 -26.81 12.91 -13.16
N ILE A 218 -26.54 13.88 -14.02
CA ILE A 218 -27.51 14.29 -15.05
C ILE A 218 -27.81 13.20 -16.06
N ASN A 219 -26.91 12.19 -16.17
CA ASN A 219 -27.01 11.11 -17.15
C ASN A 219 -26.88 9.74 -16.46
N PRO A 220 -27.81 8.82 -16.70
CA PRO A 220 -27.72 7.44 -16.20
C PRO A 220 -26.38 6.73 -16.54
N LYS A 221 -25.72 7.14 -17.64
CA LYS A 221 -24.41 6.60 -18.01
C LYS A 221 -23.34 6.89 -16.97
N GLY A 222 -23.34 8.08 -16.36
CA GLY A 222 -22.41 8.42 -15.26
C GLY A 222 -22.62 7.51 -14.05
N ILE A 223 -23.88 7.29 -13.66
CA ILE A 223 -24.22 6.39 -12.56
C ILE A 223 -23.76 4.96 -12.85
N ASN A 224 -24.07 4.46 -14.05
CA ASN A 224 -23.65 3.12 -14.47
C ASN A 224 -22.13 2.97 -14.51
N HIS A 225 -21.39 3.99 -14.95
CA HIS A 225 -19.95 4.01 -14.93
C HIS A 225 -19.39 3.87 -13.50
N ALA A 226 -19.94 4.61 -12.54
CA ALA A 226 -19.52 4.54 -11.13
C ALA A 226 -19.80 3.15 -10.52
N LEU A 227 -20.97 2.57 -10.80
CA LEU A 227 -21.33 1.22 -10.36
C LEU A 227 -20.41 0.15 -10.99
N GLN A 228 -20.17 0.24 -12.29
CA GLN A 228 -19.28 -0.67 -13.01
C GLN A 228 -17.84 -0.57 -12.50
N TYR A 229 -17.32 0.64 -12.28
CA TYR A 229 -16.02 0.87 -11.67
C TYR A 229 -15.90 0.20 -10.28
N SER A 230 -16.91 0.39 -9.45
CA SER A 230 -16.96 -0.20 -8.11
C SER A 230 -17.00 -1.73 -8.17
N TRP A 231 -17.84 -2.28 -9.03
CA TRP A 231 -17.92 -3.73 -9.23
C TRP A 231 -16.59 -4.33 -9.69
N GLN A 232 -15.95 -3.74 -10.71
CA GLN A 232 -14.68 -4.23 -11.24
C GLN A 232 -13.56 -4.24 -10.19
N ASN A 233 -13.51 -3.20 -9.35
CA ASN A 233 -12.52 -3.10 -8.27
C ASN A 233 -12.75 -4.15 -7.17
N LEU A 234 -14.00 -4.39 -6.80
CA LEU A 234 -14.37 -5.39 -5.81
C LEU A 234 -14.19 -6.81 -6.36
N ASP A 235 -14.60 -7.06 -7.61
CA ASP A 235 -14.48 -8.37 -8.25
C ASP A 235 -13.01 -8.81 -8.40
N ARG A 236 -12.10 -7.86 -8.71
CA ARG A 236 -10.66 -8.13 -8.66
C ARG A 236 -10.18 -8.59 -7.29
N LYS A 237 -10.75 -8.04 -6.19
CA LYS A 237 -10.43 -8.48 -4.83
C LYS A 237 -10.99 -9.87 -4.53
N VAL A 238 -12.20 -10.19 -5.03
CA VAL A 238 -12.79 -11.53 -4.91
C VAL A 238 -11.92 -12.56 -5.64
N LYS A 239 -11.57 -12.29 -6.92
CA LYS A 239 -10.68 -13.17 -7.71
C LYS A 239 -9.32 -13.42 -7.05
N ARG A 240 -8.80 -12.42 -6.35
CA ARG A 240 -7.56 -12.54 -5.55
C ARG A 240 -7.78 -13.14 -4.17
N ARG A 241 -9.01 -13.54 -3.81
CA ARG A 241 -9.39 -14.09 -2.51
C ARG A 241 -9.09 -13.14 -1.33
N HIS A 242 -9.12 -11.83 -1.57
CA HIS A 242 -8.96 -10.82 -0.52
C HIS A 242 -10.26 -10.54 0.22
N ILE A 243 -11.40 -10.72 -0.45
CA ILE A 243 -12.75 -10.61 0.11
C ILE A 243 -13.63 -11.73 -0.45
N LYS A 244 -14.76 -12.01 0.22
CA LYS A 244 -15.79 -12.94 -0.26
C LYS A 244 -16.72 -12.25 -1.28
N ALA A 245 -17.39 -13.03 -2.14
CA ALA A 245 -18.38 -12.50 -3.07
C ALA A 245 -19.54 -11.78 -2.34
N SER A 246 -19.99 -12.33 -1.21
CA SER A 246 -21.02 -11.70 -0.38
C SER A 246 -20.61 -10.32 0.16
N GLU A 247 -19.31 -10.11 0.45
CA GLU A 247 -18.82 -8.80 0.86
C GLU A 247 -18.79 -7.80 -0.30
N ARG A 248 -18.45 -8.26 -1.51
CA ARG A 248 -18.58 -7.46 -2.73
C ARG A 248 -20.02 -6.98 -2.89
N ASP A 249 -20.98 -7.91 -2.86
CA ASP A 249 -22.38 -7.64 -3.13
C ASP A 249 -22.98 -6.71 -2.06
N LYS A 250 -22.63 -6.93 -0.78
CA LYS A 250 -22.98 -6.03 0.32
C LYS A 250 -22.40 -4.61 0.13
N THR A 251 -21.16 -4.48 -0.36
CA THR A 251 -20.55 -3.17 -0.60
C THR A 251 -21.20 -2.48 -1.79
N LEU A 252 -21.53 -3.21 -2.84
CA LEU A 252 -22.23 -2.64 -4.02
C LEU A 252 -23.63 -2.16 -3.68
N SER A 253 -24.38 -2.87 -2.84
CA SER A 253 -25.72 -2.44 -2.43
C SER A 253 -25.74 -1.14 -1.63
N MET A 254 -24.59 -0.72 -1.11
CA MET A 254 -24.45 0.59 -0.44
C MET A 254 -24.31 1.75 -1.43
N ILE A 255 -24.09 1.50 -2.72
CA ILE A 255 -23.95 2.54 -3.73
C ILE A 255 -25.21 2.55 -4.60
N THR A 256 -25.94 3.65 -4.54
CA THR A 256 -27.15 3.85 -5.31
C THR A 256 -27.05 5.12 -6.15
N GLY A 257 -27.90 5.30 -7.17
CA GLY A 257 -27.85 6.48 -8.02
C GLY A 257 -29.21 6.93 -8.51
N ALA A 258 -29.34 8.20 -8.84
CA ALA A 258 -30.49 8.82 -9.49
C ALA A 258 -30.06 9.97 -10.40
N THR A 259 -30.92 10.38 -11.31
CA THR A 259 -30.69 11.56 -12.16
C THR A 259 -31.24 12.85 -11.53
N ASP A 260 -31.92 12.74 -10.44
CA ASP A 260 -32.48 13.83 -9.63
C ASP A 260 -31.93 13.80 -8.19
N TYR A 261 -32.41 14.67 -7.33
CA TYR A 261 -32.03 14.73 -5.91
C TYR A 261 -32.81 13.77 -5.00
N SER A 262 -33.52 12.79 -5.57
CA SER A 262 -34.22 11.79 -4.77
C SER A 262 -33.24 11.01 -3.86
N GLY A 263 -33.53 11.03 -2.56
CA GLY A 263 -32.71 10.40 -1.53
C GLY A 263 -31.54 11.25 -1.03
N PHE A 264 -31.47 12.54 -1.35
CA PHE A 264 -30.44 13.46 -0.81
C PHE A 264 -30.86 14.14 0.51
N ALA A 265 -32.13 14.20 0.83
CA ALA A 265 -32.65 14.87 2.04
C ALA A 265 -32.03 14.40 3.37
N HIS A 266 -31.50 13.18 3.42
CA HIS A 266 -30.91 12.59 4.62
C HIS A 266 -29.43 12.25 4.42
N ARG A 267 -28.66 13.09 3.68
CA ARG A 267 -27.22 12.95 3.53
C ARG A 267 -26.52 13.92 4.47
N ASP A 268 -25.66 13.37 5.34
CA ASP A 268 -24.89 14.14 6.32
C ASP A 268 -23.73 14.91 5.66
N LEU A 269 -23.31 14.47 4.47
CA LEU A 269 -22.25 15.10 3.69
C LEU A 269 -22.57 14.96 2.21
N VAL A 270 -22.42 16.03 1.46
CA VAL A 270 -22.49 16.03 -0.02
C VAL A 270 -21.14 16.42 -0.59
N ILE A 271 -20.60 15.60 -1.49
CA ILE A 271 -19.32 15.83 -2.17
C ILE A 271 -19.60 16.13 -3.64
N GLU A 272 -19.22 17.30 -4.10
CA GLU A 272 -19.31 17.72 -5.48
C GLU A 272 -18.11 17.21 -6.26
N ALA A 273 -18.37 16.53 -7.38
CA ALA A 273 -17.38 16.00 -8.31
C ALA A 273 -17.84 16.13 -9.77
N VAL A 274 -18.48 17.26 -10.09
CA VAL A 274 -18.93 17.58 -11.45
C VAL A 274 -17.86 18.30 -12.23
N PHE A 275 -18.22 18.74 -13.45
CA PHE A 275 -17.31 19.46 -14.32
C PHE A 275 -16.88 20.82 -13.70
N GLU A 276 -15.65 21.27 -14.00
CA GLU A 276 -15.04 22.48 -13.44
C GLU A 276 -15.62 23.75 -14.14
N ASP A 277 -16.84 24.11 -13.79
CA ASP A 277 -17.57 25.27 -14.25
C ASP A 277 -18.20 26.01 -13.08
N LEU A 278 -17.89 27.32 -12.93
CA LEU A 278 -18.30 28.08 -11.76
C LEU A 278 -19.83 28.21 -11.67
N ALA A 279 -20.50 28.47 -12.78
CA ALA A 279 -21.97 28.64 -12.78
C ALA A 279 -22.67 27.33 -12.42
N LEU A 280 -22.18 26.20 -12.97
CA LEU A 280 -22.66 24.87 -12.61
C LEU A 280 -22.46 24.59 -11.12
N LYS A 281 -21.31 24.92 -10.55
CA LYS A 281 -21.02 24.67 -9.13
C LYS A 281 -21.91 25.53 -8.22
N GLN A 282 -22.13 26.80 -8.55
CA GLN A 282 -23.05 27.66 -7.84
C GLN A 282 -24.49 27.11 -7.88
N GLN A 283 -24.95 26.63 -9.02
CA GLN A 283 -26.23 25.97 -9.14
C GLN A 283 -26.30 24.70 -8.27
N MET A 284 -25.25 23.87 -8.28
CA MET A 284 -25.21 22.65 -7.47
C MET A 284 -25.29 22.94 -5.96
N VAL A 285 -24.62 24.00 -5.49
CA VAL A 285 -24.71 24.42 -4.09
C VAL A 285 -26.15 24.82 -3.75
N ALA A 286 -26.80 25.69 -4.56
CA ALA A 286 -28.16 26.09 -4.38
C ALA A 286 -29.14 24.91 -4.38
N ASP A 287 -28.96 23.96 -5.30
CA ASP A 287 -29.76 22.74 -5.36
C ASP A 287 -29.60 21.88 -4.11
N VAL A 288 -28.37 21.74 -3.59
CA VAL A 288 -28.09 20.98 -2.35
C VAL A 288 -28.77 21.65 -1.16
N GLU A 289 -28.67 22.98 -1.02
CA GLU A 289 -29.32 23.72 0.05
C GLU A 289 -30.86 23.56 0.00
N GLN A 290 -31.44 23.43 -1.19
CA GLN A 290 -32.88 23.24 -1.37
C GLN A 290 -33.33 21.80 -1.06
N HIS A 291 -32.50 20.78 -1.34
CA HIS A 291 -32.89 19.37 -1.31
C HIS A 291 -32.34 18.58 -0.13
N CYS A 292 -31.36 19.12 0.60
CA CYS A 292 -30.79 18.51 1.80
C CYS A 292 -31.38 19.18 3.07
N ALA A 293 -31.44 18.42 4.15
CA ALA A 293 -31.82 19.00 5.44
C ALA A 293 -30.74 20.00 5.91
N PRO A 294 -31.10 21.11 6.52
CA PRO A 294 -30.15 22.01 7.17
C PRO A 294 -29.47 21.28 8.35
N HIS A 295 -28.15 21.40 8.45
CA HIS A 295 -27.34 20.80 9.51
C HIS A 295 -26.65 21.89 10.33
#